data_6e1acaecb12018da5680694f79ea9285
#
_entry.id   6e1acaecb12018da5680694f79ea9285
#
_cell.length_a   1.000
_cell.length_b   1.000
_cell.length_c   1.000
_cell.angle_alpha   90.00
_cell.angle_beta   90.00
_cell.angle_gamma   90.00
#
_symmetry.space_group_name_H-M   'P 1'
#
loop_
_entity.id
_entity.type
_entity.pdbx_description
1 polymer ?
#
loop_
_entity_poly.entity_id
_entity_poly.type
_entity_poly.pdbx_seq_one_letter_code
_entity_poly.pdbx_strand_id
1 'polypeptide(L)'
;MLDERKEEAFCTILREELQLATGCTEPIAVAYCAARLRQVLGQRPCRILAEVSGNILKNVKSVVVPNTGGRRKAPAAIAVGMVAGDPEARLQVIAHVTEADAPAIGDYLDSTDIRIDCPPTPRMLDIRLTGWTGDGHRAVVHVANNHTNIIYVERDGEVLLEKPHSDSAEDNLQDKSVLNVRDILTFAETVDVSRIEDSVGRQIDCNTAIAREGLRGDWGANIGSTLLLSGGDVETEARAWAAAGSDARMNGCEMPVVICSGSGNQGITASVPVWRYGVQTGRDRETILRAVCLSDLITIHQKTGIGRLSAYCGAVSAGVGAGCGIAWLRGADYEGICHTITNAAAMISGCICDGAKASCASKIAMGVETGILGYNMYLRGNSFRPGDGIVGRDVEETIRNVGILASQGMKETDRVILKIMTE
;
A
#
# COMPACT_ATOMS: atom_id res chain seq x y z
N MET A 1 -25.86 0.24 -17.30
CA MET A 1 -24.70 1.13 -17.53
C MET A 1 -24.71 2.19 -16.45
N LEU A 2 -23.54 2.54 -15.94
CA LEU A 2 -23.37 3.68 -15.04
C LEU A 2 -23.62 4.98 -15.81
N ASP A 3 -24.01 6.06 -15.09
CA ASP A 3 -24.00 7.38 -15.69
C ASP A 3 -22.55 7.86 -15.90
N GLU A 4 -22.34 8.77 -16.86
CA GLU A 4 -21.02 9.24 -17.28
C GLU A 4 -20.23 9.89 -16.13
N ARG A 5 -20.90 10.60 -15.20
CA ARG A 5 -20.25 11.24 -14.05
C ARG A 5 -19.70 10.20 -13.08
N LYS A 6 -20.45 9.14 -12.84
CA LYS A 6 -20.04 8.05 -11.96
C LYS A 6 -18.92 7.23 -12.57
N GLU A 7 -18.97 6.99 -13.87
CA GLU A 7 -17.90 6.33 -14.60
C GLU A 7 -16.59 7.13 -14.56
N GLU A 8 -16.66 8.47 -14.77
CA GLU A 8 -15.48 9.33 -14.63
C GLU A 8 -14.93 9.38 -13.19
N ALA A 9 -15.81 9.38 -12.19
CA ALA A 9 -15.39 9.31 -10.78
C ALA A 9 -14.60 8.01 -10.51
N PHE A 10 -15.04 6.86 -11.04
CA PHE A 10 -14.33 5.58 -10.87
C PHE A 10 -12.96 5.58 -11.58
N CYS A 11 -12.90 6.11 -12.81
CA CYS A 11 -11.63 6.29 -13.51
C CYS A 11 -10.67 7.21 -12.74
N THR A 12 -11.18 8.28 -12.13
CA THR A 12 -10.40 9.21 -11.32
C THR A 12 -9.88 8.53 -10.04
N ILE A 13 -10.74 7.78 -9.34
CA ILE A 13 -10.34 7.00 -8.15
C ILE A 13 -9.21 6.03 -8.51
N LEU A 14 -9.31 5.30 -9.63
CA LEU A 14 -8.24 4.40 -10.06
C LEU A 14 -6.93 5.16 -10.33
N ARG A 15 -6.98 6.30 -11.03
CA ARG A 15 -5.80 7.13 -11.28
C ARG A 15 -5.15 7.67 -10.01
N GLU A 16 -5.94 8.03 -8.99
CA GLU A 16 -5.45 8.56 -7.72
C GLU A 16 -4.88 7.48 -6.80
N GLU A 17 -5.48 6.29 -6.81
CA GLU A 17 -5.12 5.21 -5.91
C GLU A 17 -4.05 4.26 -6.46
N LEU A 18 -3.91 4.17 -7.80
CA LEU A 18 -2.93 3.33 -8.47
C LEU A 18 -1.71 4.18 -8.90
N GLN A 19 -0.82 4.47 -7.95
CA GLN A 19 0.36 5.30 -8.16
C GLN A 19 1.64 4.47 -8.20
N LEU A 20 2.58 4.87 -9.04
CA LEU A 20 3.91 4.25 -9.11
C LEU A 20 4.76 4.64 -7.89
N ALA A 21 5.41 3.66 -7.27
CA ALA A 21 6.30 3.84 -6.14
C ALA A 21 7.49 2.87 -6.20
N THR A 22 8.65 3.30 -5.71
CA THR A 22 9.85 2.46 -5.58
C THR A 22 10.07 2.14 -4.09
N GLY A 23 10.07 0.86 -3.72
CA GLY A 23 10.22 0.44 -2.33
C GLY A 23 8.94 0.59 -1.47
N CYS A 24 9.10 0.61 -0.14
CA CYS A 24 7.99 0.79 0.79
C CYS A 24 7.61 2.27 0.92
N THR A 25 6.31 2.58 0.85
CA THR A 25 5.78 3.94 0.74
C THR A 25 6.15 4.85 1.91
N GLU A 26 6.20 4.33 3.14
CA GLU A 26 6.51 5.14 4.32
C GLU A 26 8.00 5.56 4.39
N PRO A 27 9.00 4.66 4.22
CA PRO A 27 10.39 5.10 4.06
C PRO A 27 10.58 6.06 2.88
N ILE A 28 9.86 5.85 1.78
CA ILE A 28 9.92 6.71 0.61
C ILE A 28 9.35 8.11 0.91
N ALA A 29 8.27 8.21 1.68
CA ALA A 29 7.73 9.50 2.13
C ALA A 29 8.72 10.23 3.05
N VAL A 30 9.43 9.51 3.92
CA VAL A 30 10.51 10.08 4.75
C VAL A 30 11.66 10.56 3.87
N ALA A 31 12.09 9.78 2.87
CA ALA A 31 13.13 10.17 1.92
C ALA A 31 12.71 11.39 1.08
N TYR A 32 11.44 11.45 0.65
CA TYR A 32 10.88 12.60 -0.06
C TYR A 32 10.89 13.87 0.80
N CYS A 33 10.44 13.77 2.05
CA CYS A 33 10.52 14.88 3.00
C CYS A 33 11.97 15.36 3.20
N ALA A 34 12.93 14.44 3.28
CA ALA A 34 14.36 14.72 3.41
C ALA A 34 14.93 15.39 2.14
N ALA A 35 14.61 14.91 0.95
CA ALA A 35 15.05 15.52 -0.30
C ALA A 35 14.52 16.96 -0.45
N ARG A 36 13.26 17.19 -0.08
CA ARG A 36 12.67 18.55 -0.05
C ARG A 36 13.35 19.43 0.99
N LEU A 37 13.67 18.93 2.18
CA LEU A 37 14.39 19.68 3.21
C LEU A 37 15.78 20.12 2.72
N ARG A 38 16.54 19.22 2.07
CA ARG A 38 17.82 19.58 1.42
C ARG A 38 17.64 20.65 0.35
N GLN A 39 16.61 20.55 -0.49
CA GLN A 39 16.33 21.52 -1.54
C GLN A 39 16.05 22.92 -0.95
N VAL A 40 15.27 22.99 0.12
CA VAL A 40 14.95 24.24 0.81
C VAL A 40 16.19 24.85 1.46
N LEU A 41 17.05 24.05 2.11
CA LEU A 41 18.32 24.50 2.70
C LEU A 41 19.36 24.91 1.65
N GLY A 42 19.31 24.32 0.44
CA GLY A 42 20.33 24.49 -0.59
C GLY A 42 21.60 23.65 -0.35
N GLN A 43 21.70 22.97 0.80
CA GLN A 43 22.81 22.11 1.19
C GLN A 43 22.36 21.00 2.17
N ARG A 44 23.21 20.04 2.44
CA ARG A 44 22.93 18.99 3.41
C ARG A 44 23.06 19.51 4.84
N PRO A 45 22.07 19.28 5.72
CA PRO A 45 22.18 19.61 7.14
C PRO A 45 23.15 18.67 7.86
N CYS A 46 23.79 19.17 8.92
CA CYS A 46 24.65 18.38 9.82
C CYS A 46 23.89 17.86 11.06
N ARG A 47 22.69 18.38 11.31
CA ARG A 47 21.78 17.91 12.37
C ARG A 47 20.34 17.87 11.85
N ILE A 48 19.62 16.80 12.16
CA ILE A 48 18.22 16.60 11.78
C ILE A 48 17.43 16.13 12.99
N LEU A 49 16.26 16.77 13.22
CA LEU A 49 15.21 16.24 14.06
C LEU A 49 14.07 15.75 13.16
N ALA A 50 13.74 14.49 13.28
CA ALA A 50 12.61 13.87 12.60
C ALA A 50 11.51 13.55 13.61
N GLU A 51 10.42 14.27 13.56
CA GLU A 51 9.21 14.02 14.33
C GLU A 51 8.23 13.24 13.44
N VAL A 52 7.91 12.01 13.81
CA VAL A 52 7.08 11.12 12.99
C VAL A 52 5.95 10.50 13.79
N SER A 53 4.80 10.24 13.13
CA SER A 53 3.71 9.49 13.76
C SER A 53 4.11 8.05 14.07
N GLY A 54 3.43 7.44 15.05
CA GLY A 54 3.67 6.05 15.42
C GLY A 54 3.52 5.08 14.24
N ASN A 55 2.56 5.32 13.34
CA ASN A 55 2.38 4.49 12.15
C ASN A 55 3.54 4.62 11.15
N ILE A 56 4.12 5.80 10.98
CA ILE A 56 5.34 5.96 10.19
C ILE A 56 6.49 5.20 10.86
N LEU A 57 6.71 5.40 12.16
CA LEU A 57 7.77 4.70 12.90
C LEU A 57 7.64 3.17 12.78
N LYS A 58 6.42 2.64 12.95
CA LYS A 58 6.10 1.21 12.81
C LYS A 58 6.50 0.67 11.43
N ASN A 59 6.16 1.39 10.36
CA ASN A 59 6.35 0.92 9.00
C ASN A 59 7.79 1.10 8.47
N VAL A 60 8.57 2.03 9.03
CA VAL A 60 9.97 2.21 8.61
C VAL A 60 10.95 1.32 9.38
N LYS A 61 10.53 0.70 10.51
CA LYS A 61 11.45 0.04 11.45
C LYS A 61 12.20 -1.15 10.87
N SER A 62 11.53 -1.99 10.07
CA SER A 62 12.06 -3.31 9.69
C SER A 62 12.28 -3.49 8.19
N VAL A 63 11.73 -2.62 7.36
CA VAL A 63 11.84 -2.71 5.91
C VAL A 63 13.21 -2.22 5.44
N VAL A 64 13.75 -2.86 4.42
CA VAL A 64 14.98 -2.42 3.75
C VAL A 64 14.66 -1.23 2.84
N VAL A 65 15.48 -0.18 2.94
CA VAL A 65 15.42 0.96 2.01
C VAL A 65 16.26 0.59 0.78
N PRO A 66 15.67 0.60 -0.44
CA PRO A 66 16.41 0.24 -1.65
C PRO A 66 17.68 1.07 -1.86
N ASN A 67 18.70 0.48 -2.47
CA ASN A 67 19.96 1.14 -2.85
C ASN A 67 20.77 1.75 -1.69
N THR A 68 20.54 1.30 -0.46
CA THR A 68 21.27 1.80 0.73
C THR A 68 22.27 0.80 1.30
N GLY A 69 22.61 -0.27 0.57
CA GLY A 69 23.45 -1.35 1.09
C GLY A 69 22.77 -2.17 2.18
N GLY A 70 21.45 -2.43 2.04
CA GLY A 70 20.65 -3.23 2.98
C GLY A 70 20.24 -2.50 4.27
N ARG A 71 20.43 -1.17 4.34
CA ARG A 71 20.12 -0.38 5.54
C ARG A 71 18.60 -0.26 5.74
N ARG A 72 18.20 -0.09 6.99
CA ARG A 72 16.80 -0.04 7.45
C ARG A 72 16.57 1.17 8.34
N LYS A 73 15.32 1.39 8.74
CA LYS A 73 14.86 2.43 9.68
C LYS A 73 14.82 3.83 9.07
N ALA A 74 14.23 4.77 9.79
CA ALA A 74 14.07 6.16 9.38
C ALA A 74 15.39 6.88 9.05
N PRO A 75 16.50 6.70 9.81
CA PRO A 75 17.76 7.33 9.44
C PRO A 75 18.26 6.96 8.05
N ALA A 76 18.12 5.69 7.62
CA ALA A 76 18.50 5.28 6.26
C ALA A 76 17.64 5.95 5.18
N ALA A 77 16.32 6.07 5.44
CA ALA A 77 15.41 6.77 4.53
C ALA A 77 15.72 8.28 4.44
N ILE A 78 16.06 8.91 5.57
CA ILE A 78 16.51 10.31 5.60
C ILE A 78 17.80 10.47 4.80
N ALA A 79 18.79 9.63 5.06
CA ALA A 79 20.09 9.74 4.43
C ALA A 79 20.05 9.57 2.91
N VAL A 80 19.31 8.58 2.39
CA VAL A 80 19.18 8.41 0.94
C VAL A 80 18.49 9.62 0.30
N GLY A 81 17.44 10.19 0.93
CA GLY A 81 16.78 11.41 0.48
C GLY A 81 17.72 12.62 0.48
N MET A 82 18.55 12.75 1.52
CA MET A 82 19.53 13.84 1.66
C MET A 82 20.70 13.72 0.69
N VAL A 83 21.16 12.52 0.39
CA VAL A 83 22.35 12.31 -0.45
C VAL A 83 22.01 12.34 -1.92
N ALA A 84 21.00 11.59 -2.32
CA ALA A 84 20.71 11.32 -3.72
C ALA A 84 19.23 11.49 -4.12
N GLY A 85 18.31 11.79 -3.18
CA GLY A 85 16.89 11.88 -3.49
C GLY A 85 16.53 13.00 -4.46
N ASP A 86 15.64 12.74 -5.45
CA ASP A 86 15.04 13.76 -6.30
C ASP A 86 13.73 14.27 -5.71
N PRO A 87 13.67 15.51 -5.21
CA PRO A 87 12.46 16.03 -4.56
C PRO A 87 11.26 16.20 -5.51
N GLU A 88 11.45 16.22 -6.82
CA GLU A 88 10.36 16.37 -7.80
C GLU A 88 9.76 15.01 -8.19
N ALA A 89 10.47 13.90 -7.95
CA ALA A 89 10.03 12.57 -8.31
C ALA A 89 9.02 11.93 -7.32
N ARG A 90 8.60 12.62 -6.26
CA ARG A 90 7.58 12.17 -5.28
C ARG A 90 7.88 10.77 -4.73
N LEU A 91 6.97 9.78 -4.94
CA LEU A 91 7.16 8.40 -4.50
C LEU A 91 8.24 7.63 -5.30
N GLN A 92 8.84 8.26 -6.28
CA GLN A 92 10.02 7.76 -7.01
C GLN A 92 11.30 8.53 -6.63
N VAL A 93 11.30 9.22 -5.51
CA VAL A 93 12.40 10.07 -5.02
C VAL A 93 13.78 9.39 -5.03
N ILE A 94 13.84 8.06 -4.93
CA ILE A 94 15.08 7.27 -4.96
C ILE A 94 15.19 6.35 -6.18
N ALA A 95 14.35 6.52 -7.20
CA ALA A 95 14.32 5.60 -8.35
C ALA A 95 15.62 5.60 -9.18
N HIS A 96 16.40 6.67 -9.14
CA HIS A 96 17.68 6.79 -9.83
C HIS A 96 18.90 6.52 -8.92
N VAL A 97 18.67 6.27 -7.63
CA VAL A 97 19.73 5.92 -6.68
C VAL A 97 20.23 4.51 -6.99
N THR A 98 21.52 4.31 -6.94
CA THR A 98 22.18 3.03 -7.26
C THR A 98 23.03 2.54 -6.10
N GLU A 99 23.53 1.31 -6.20
CA GLU A 99 24.48 0.78 -5.21
C GLU A 99 25.75 1.64 -5.10
N ALA A 100 26.14 2.37 -6.15
CA ALA A 100 27.27 3.28 -6.13
C ALA A 100 27.10 4.45 -5.15
N ASP A 101 25.87 4.80 -4.80
CA ASP A 101 25.56 5.86 -3.83
C ASP A 101 25.63 5.37 -2.37
N ALA A 102 25.63 4.04 -2.14
CA ALA A 102 25.58 3.45 -0.79
C ALA A 102 26.75 3.88 0.14
N PRO A 103 28.01 4.05 -0.33
CA PRO A 103 29.09 4.59 0.50
C PRO A 103 28.78 6.03 0.97
N ALA A 104 28.38 6.93 0.07
CA ALA A 104 28.08 8.33 0.40
C ALA A 104 26.88 8.44 1.37
N ILE A 105 25.90 7.54 1.24
CA ILE A 105 24.76 7.43 2.18
C ILE A 105 25.27 6.98 3.56
N GLY A 106 26.22 6.03 3.62
CA GLY A 106 26.87 5.60 4.84
C GLY A 106 27.64 6.71 5.54
N ASP A 107 28.51 7.39 4.80
CA ASP A 107 29.30 8.51 5.29
C ASP A 107 28.43 9.64 5.86
N TYR A 108 27.30 9.93 5.20
CA TYR A 108 26.35 10.91 5.69
C TYR A 108 25.66 10.48 6.99
N LEU A 109 25.29 9.20 7.12
CA LEU A 109 24.74 8.64 8.36
C LEU A 109 25.71 8.73 9.52
N ASP A 110 27.00 8.45 9.28
CA ASP A 110 28.02 8.41 10.31
C ASP A 110 28.46 9.83 10.76
N SER A 111 28.31 10.83 9.89
CA SER A 111 28.70 12.23 10.14
C SER A 111 27.57 13.17 10.57
N THR A 112 26.31 12.71 10.55
CA THR A 112 25.14 13.56 10.80
C THR A 112 24.43 13.16 12.09
N ASP A 113 24.12 14.13 12.95
CA ASP A 113 23.26 13.90 14.12
C ASP A 113 21.78 13.81 13.69
N ILE A 114 21.26 12.59 13.58
CA ILE A 114 19.87 12.30 13.22
C ILE A 114 19.12 11.77 14.44
N ARG A 115 18.23 12.60 14.98
CA ARG A 115 17.35 12.23 16.07
C ARG A 115 15.93 11.95 15.54
N ILE A 116 15.35 10.84 16.02
CA ILE A 116 13.96 10.45 15.70
C ILE A 116 13.13 10.57 16.97
N ASP A 117 12.08 11.37 16.92
CA ASP A 117 11.08 11.53 17.96
C ASP A 117 9.71 11.10 17.43
N CYS A 118 8.85 10.61 18.34
CA CYS A 118 7.49 10.19 18.03
C CYS A 118 6.50 10.91 18.96
N PRO A 119 6.26 12.21 18.71
CA PRO A 119 5.32 12.98 19.53
C PRO A 119 3.88 12.49 19.31
N PRO A 120 3.00 12.63 20.30
CA PRO A 120 1.56 12.39 20.11
C PRO A 120 1.02 13.26 18.98
N THR A 121 0.35 12.63 18.01
CA THR A 121 -0.32 13.31 16.90
C THR A 121 -1.65 12.61 16.59
N PRO A 122 -2.71 13.34 16.24
CA PRO A 122 -3.96 12.74 15.79
C PRO A 122 -3.84 12.12 14.38
N ARG A 123 -2.78 12.50 13.62
CA ARG A 123 -2.59 12.06 12.24
C ARG A 123 -1.93 10.69 12.17
N MET A 124 -2.47 9.84 11.31
CA MET A 124 -1.90 8.52 11.05
C MET A 124 -0.59 8.61 10.25
N LEU A 125 -0.52 9.53 9.27
CA LEU A 125 0.67 9.85 8.51
C LEU A 125 1.10 11.27 8.85
N ASP A 126 2.24 11.40 9.51
CA ASP A 126 2.81 12.68 9.95
C ASP A 126 4.33 12.55 9.96
N ILE A 127 5.01 13.40 9.17
CA ILE A 127 6.48 13.40 9.01
C ILE A 127 6.92 14.86 8.99
N ARG A 128 7.55 15.33 10.05
CA ARG A 128 8.13 16.65 10.14
C ARG A 128 9.64 16.55 10.30
N LEU A 129 10.38 17.08 9.36
CA LEU A 129 11.83 17.14 9.43
C LEU A 129 12.28 18.57 9.65
N THR A 130 13.11 18.77 10.66
CA THR A 130 13.83 20.03 10.90
C THR A 130 15.32 19.76 10.72
N GLY A 131 15.97 20.53 9.86
CA GLY A 131 17.40 20.42 9.58
C GLY A 131 18.16 21.69 9.91
N TRP A 132 19.38 21.55 10.41
CA TRP A 132 20.32 22.65 10.70
C TRP A 132 21.63 22.42 9.97
N THR A 133 22.14 23.45 9.33
CA THR A 133 23.43 23.45 8.64
C THR A 133 24.54 23.95 9.54
N GLY A 134 25.81 23.67 9.20
CA GLY A 134 26.95 24.10 10.02
C GLY A 134 27.17 25.62 10.01
N ASP A 135 26.67 26.32 9.01
CA ASP A 135 26.69 27.78 8.87
C ASP A 135 25.47 28.50 9.49
N GLY A 136 24.61 27.76 10.20
CA GLY A 136 23.54 28.30 11.04
C GLY A 136 22.16 28.40 10.39
N HIS A 137 22.00 27.98 9.13
CA HIS A 137 20.68 27.94 8.51
C HIS A 137 19.81 26.82 9.07
N ARG A 138 18.49 27.06 9.12
CA ARG A 138 17.48 26.10 9.56
C ARG A 138 16.36 26.01 8.54
N ALA A 139 15.83 24.83 8.31
CA ALA A 139 14.58 24.67 7.58
C ALA A 139 13.71 23.56 8.18
N VAL A 140 12.42 23.65 7.86
CA VAL A 140 11.39 22.67 8.25
C VAL A 140 10.62 22.27 7.01
N VAL A 141 10.38 20.97 6.85
CA VAL A 141 9.43 20.42 5.88
C VAL A 141 8.49 19.47 6.60
N HIS A 142 7.19 19.60 6.35
CA HIS A 142 6.15 18.79 6.98
C HIS A 142 5.26 18.14 5.91
N VAL A 143 5.23 16.80 5.90
CA VAL A 143 4.36 15.96 5.08
C VAL A 143 3.30 15.35 5.98
N ALA A 144 2.02 15.50 5.63
CA ALA A 144 0.93 14.94 6.42
C ALA A 144 -0.23 14.44 5.57
N ASN A 145 -0.99 13.48 6.13
CA ASN A 145 -2.21 12.88 5.61
C ASN A 145 -2.01 12.00 4.37
N ASN A 146 -1.12 12.36 3.44
CA ASN A 146 -0.75 11.57 2.27
C ASN A 146 0.78 11.58 2.11
N HIS A 147 1.35 10.53 1.54
CA HIS A 147 2.80 10.31 1.44
C HIS A 147 3.57 11.42 0.71
N THR A 148 2.92 12.20 -0.14
CA THR A 148 3.52 13.29 -0.93
C THR A 148 2.90 14.66 -0.66
N ASN A 149 1.99 14.77 0.33
CA ASN A 149 1.33 16.03 0.63
C ASN A 149 2.18 16.86 1.60
N ILE A 150 2.99 17.77 1.06
CA ILE A 150 3.69 18.79 1.86
C ILE A 150 2.68 19.85 2.28
N ILE A 151 2.53 20.03 3.59
CA ILE A 151 1.59 21.01 4.18
C ILE A 151 2.29 22.23 4.74
N TYR A 152 3.59 22.15 5.06
CA TYR A 152 4.36 23.25 5.60
C TYR A 152 5.81 23.21 5.16
N VAL A 153 6.35 24.39 4.82
CA VAL A 153 7.78 24.60 4.51
C VAL A 153 8.21 25.93 5.11
N GLU A 154 9.32 25.93 5.85
CA GLU A 154 9.92 27.11 6.46
C GLU A 154 11.43 27.12 6.22
N ARG A 155 12.04 28.29 6.04
CA ARG A 155 13.48 28.50 6.05
C ARG A 155 13.83 29.73 6.87
N ASP A 156 14.73 29.59 7.85
CA ASP A 156 15.26 30.67 8.70
C ASP A 156 14.17 31.55 9.36
N GLY A 157 13.01 30.96 9.67
CA GLY A 157 11.85 31.65 10.26
C GLY A 157 10.86 32.21 9.24
N GLU A 158 11.19 32.20 7.95
CA GLU A 158 10.27 32.59 6.88
C GLU A 158 9.44 31.38 6.43
N VAL A 159 8.10 31.52 6.47
CA VAL A 159 7.17 30.48 5.99
C VAL A 159 7.05 30.59 4.48
N LEU A 160 7.53 29.57 3.75
CA LEU A 160 7.50 29.48 2.30
C LEU A 160 6.24 28.80 1.77
N LEU A 161 5.66 27.90 2.55
CA LEU A 161 4.41 27.20 2.24
C LEU A 161 3.67 26.89 3.55
N GLU A 162 2.40 27.22 3.59
CA GLU A 162 1.46 26.75 4.60
C GLU A 162 0.12 26.47 3.93
N LYS A 163 -0.32 25.23 3.98
CA LYS A 163 -1.63 24.81 3.47
C LYS A 163 -2.60 24.65 4.64
N PRO A 164 -3.86 25.10 4.48
CA PRO A 164 -4.90 24.69 5.39
C PRO A 164 -4.92 23.16 5.43
N HIS A 165 -4.74 22.59 6.60
CA HIS A 165 -4.78 21.13 6.77
C HIS A 165 -5.91 20.78 7.71
N SER A 166 -6.82 19.96 7.23
CA SER A 166 -7.74 19.26 8.11
C SER A 166 -7.03 18.05 8.72
N ASP A 167 -7.52 17.56 9.83
CA ASP A 167 -7.04 16.31 10.42
C ASP A 167 -7.52 15.07 9.62
N SER A 168 -8.31 15.27 8.53
CA SER A 168 -8.75 14.22 7.61
C SER A 168 -7.78 14.03 6.44
N ALA A 169 -7.60 12.78 6.04
CA ALA A 169 -6.54 12.38 5.08
C ALA A 169 -6.90 12.67 3.60
N GLU A 170 -8.11 13.09 3.27
CA GLU A 170 -8.66 12.93 1.91
C GLU A 170 -9.25 14.19 1.27
N ASP A 171 -9.00 15.38 1.82
CA ASP A 171 -9.70 16.63 1.42
C ASP A 171 -9.50 17.09 -0.03
N ASN A 172 -8.63 16.46 -0.81
CA ASN A 172 -8.38 16.83 -2.22
C ASN A 172 -8.48 15.64 -3.20
N LEU A 173 -9.01 14.50 -2.76
CA LEU A 173 -9.18 13.32 -3.60
C LEU A 173 -10.66 13.16 -3.99
N GLN A 174 -10.89 12.38 -5.07
CA GLN A 174 -12.25 12.03 -5.47
C GLN A 174 -12.99 11.35 -4.32
N ASP A 175 -14.22 11.80 -4.07
CA ASP A 175 -15.09 11.21 -3.05
C ASP A 175 -15.37 9.72 -3.36
N LYS A 176 -14.97 8.86 -2.43
CA LYS A 176 -15.13 7.40 -2.54
C LYS A 176 -16.46 6.89 -2.02
N SER A 177 -17.31 7.76 -1.46
CA SER A 177 -18.68 7.39 -1.05
C SER A 177 -19.56 6.94 -2.22
N VAL A 178 -19.14 7.25 -3.44
CA VAL A 178 -19.79 6.78 -4.68
C VAL A 178 -19.62 5.29 -4.94
N LEU A 179 -18.62 4.64 -4.27
CA LEU A 179 -18.33 3.23 -4.47
C LEU A 179 -19.37 2.35 -3.75
N ASN A 180 -19.83 1.33 -4.44
CA ASN A 180 -20.57 0.20 -3.91
C ASN A 180 -20.35 -1.03 -4.79
N VAL A 181 -20.53 -2.22 -4.26
CA VAL A 181 -20.21 -3.48 -4.95
C VAL A 181 -20.93 -3.64 -6.27
N ARG A 182 -22.20 -3.24 -6.35
CA ARG A 182 -23.00 -3.36 -7.59
C ARG A 182 -22.46 -2.47 -8.70
N ASP A 183 -22.19 -1.21 -8.39
CA ASP A 183 -21.69 -0.25 -9.39
C ASP A 183 -20.24 -0.56 -9.78
N ILE A 184 -19.43 -1.06 -8.85
CA ILE A 184 -18.06 -1.52 -9.12
C ILE A 184 -18.08 -2.68 -10.12
N LEU A 185 -18.95 -3.68 -9.92
CA LEU A 185 -19.10 -4.78 -10.86
C LEU A 185 -19.55 -4.28 -12.23
N THR A 186 -20.60 -3.45 -12.26
CA THR A 186 -21.11 -2.86 -13.51
C THR A 186 -20.02 -2.09 -14.25
N PHE A 187 -19.23 -1.28 -13.54
CA PHE A 187 -18.12 -0.54 -14.13
C PHE A 187 -17.07 -1.47 -14.74
N ALA A 188 -16.61 -2.46 -13.99
CA ALA A 188 -15.61 -3.42 -14.48
C ALA A 188 -16.07 -4.17 -15.74
N GLU A 189 -17.38 -4.47 -15.85
CA GLU A 189 -17.97 -5.14 -17.00
C GLU A 189 -18.15 -4.24 -18.23
N THR A 190 -18.39 -2.94 -18.03
CA THR A 190 -18.87 -2.05 -19.12
C THR A 190 -17.90 -0.92 -19.48
N VAL A 191 -16.91 -0.61 -18.67
CA VAL A 191 -15.95 0.48 -18.94
C VAL A 191 -15.19 0.22 -20.25
N ASP A 192 -14.96 1.27 -21.02
CA ASP A 192 -13.98 1.20 -22.10
C ASP A 192 -12.58 0.95 -21.52
N VAL A 193 -12.00 -0.23 -21.83
CA VAL A 193 -10.70 -0.64 -21.28
C VAL A 193 -9.58 0.34 -21.58
N SER A 194 -9.67 1.12 -22.67
CA SER A 194 -8.69 2.16 -22.98
C SER A 194 -8.58 3.22 -21.88
N ARG A 195 -9.62 3.43 -21.10
CA ARG A 195 -9.66 4.40 -19.99
C ARG A 195 -8.96 3.91 -18.72
N ILE A 196 -8.75 2.61 -18.59
CA ILE A 196 -8.11 1.97 -17.42
C ILE A 196 -6.73 1.37 -17.75
N GLU A 197 -6.36 1.23 -19.02
CA GLU A 197 -5.09 0.62 -19.47
C GLU A 197 -3.88 1.32 -18.84
N ASP A 198 -3.87 2.66 -18.80
CA ASP A 198 -2.76 3.43 -18.22
C ASP A 198 -2.57 3.19 -16.72
N SER A 199 -3.61 2.92 -15.97
CA SER A 199 -3.54 2.67 -14.52
C SER A 199 -3.42 1.19 -14.20
N VAL A 200 -4.42 0.40 -14.58
CA VAL A 200 -4.51 -1.04 -14.28
C VAL A 200 -3.50 -1.85 -15.10
N GLY A 201 -3.30 -1.52 -16.38
CA GLY A 201 -2.31 -2.20 -17.23
C GLY A 201 -0.89 -2.00 -16.71
N ARG A 202 -0.51 -0.76 -16.38
CA ARG A 202 0.77 -0.46 -15.75
C ARG A 202 0.94 -1.17 -14.39
N GLN A 203 -0.13 -1.29 -13.60
CA GLN A 203 -0.10 -2.03 -12.33
C GLN A 203 0.21 -3.50 -12.56
N ILE A 204 -0.46 -4.14 -13.52
CA ILE A 204 -0.19 -5.51 -13.91
C ILE A 204 1.29 -5.67 -14.30
N ASP A 205 1.78 -4.82 -15.19
CA ASP A 205 3.14 -4.94 -15.73
C ASP A 205 4.21 -4.77 -14.65
N CYS A 206 4.12 -3.74 -13.81
CA CYS A 206 5.08 -3.50 -12.74
C CYS A 206 5.00 -4.59 -11.64
N ASN A 207 3.79 -4.92 -11.19
CA ASN A 207 3.63 -5.80 -10.04
C ASN A 207 3.92 -7.27 -10.40
N THR A 208 3.69 -7.68 -11.65
CA THR A 208 4.09 -9.03 -12.11
C THR A 208 5.58 -9.13 -12.35
N ALA A 209 6.24 -8.04 -12.75
CA ALA A 209 7.69 -8.01 -12.91
C ALA A 209 8.39 -8.26 -11.57
N ILE A 210 8.03 -7.54 -10.51
CA ILE A 210 8.62 -7.76 -9.17
C ILE A 210 8.22 -9.12 -8.58
N ALA A 211 7.01 -9.64 -8.86
CA ALA A 211 6.62 -10.97 -8.43
C ALA A 211 7.48 -12.07 -9.09
N ARG A 212 7.80 -11.90 -10.37
CA ARG A 212 8.72 -12.80 -11.09
C ARG A 212 10.12 -12.74 -10.50
N GLU A 213 10.60 -11.56 -10.13
CA GLU A 213 11.89 -11.39 -9.46
C GLU A 213 11.88 -12.08 -8.08
N GLY A 214 10.81 -11.92 -7.31
CA GLY A 214 10.64 -12.59 -6.01
C GLY A 214 10.65 -14.11 -6.07
N LEU A 215 10.24 -14.71 -7.22
CA LEU A 215 10.34 -16.16 -7.44
C LEU A 215 11.72 -16.61 -7.91
N ARG A 216 12.53 -15.71 -8.49
CA ARG A 216 13.87 -16.03 -9.01
C ARG A 216 14.96 -15.83 -7.99
N GLY A 217 14.85 -14.77 -7.19
CA GLY A 217 15.85 -14.37 -6.21
C GLY A 217 15.64 -15.02 -4.86
N ASP A 218 16.64 -14.82 -3.99
CA ASP A 218 16.56 -15.17 -2.57
C ASP A 218 16.12 -13.93 -1.79
N TRP A 219 14.80 -13.80 -1.58
CA TRP A 219 14.19 -12.61 -1.01
C TRP A 219 13.48 -12.90 0.32
N GLY A 220 14.04 -12.42 1.40
CA GLY A 220 13.41 -12.44 2.71
C GLY A 220 13.14 -13.84 3.23
N ALA A 221 11.86 -14.19 3.40
CA ALA A 221 11.46 -15.51 3.89
C ALA A 221 11.09 -16.48 2.77
N ASN A 222 11.20 -16.06 1.51
CA ASN A 222 10.90 -16.90 0.33
C ASN A 222 9.53 -17.59 0.40
N ILE A 223 8.52 -16.87 0.88
CA ILE A 223 7.17 -17.42 1.06
C ILE A 223 6.59 -17.86 -0.29
N GLY A 224 6.76 -17.03 -1.34
CA GLY A 224 6.24 -17.36 -2.67
C GLY A 224 6.82 -18.66 -3.22
N SER A 225 8.14 -18.80 -3.23
CA SER A 225 8.79 -20.02 -3.70
C SER A 225 8.51 -21.22 -2.80
N THR A 226 8.42 -21.02 -1.47
CA THR A 226 8.05 -22.08 -0.51
C THR A 226 6.67 -22.67 -0.81
N LEU A 227 5.68 -21.84 -1.15
CA LEU A 227 4.34 -22.31 -1.53
C LEU A 227 4.34 -23.19 -2.78
N LEU A 228 5.30 -22.99 -3.68
CA LEU A 228 5.42 -23.77 -4.92
C LEU A 228 6.21 -25.09 -4.76
N LEU A 229 6.92 -25.29 -3.64
CA LEU A 229 7.74 -26.51 -3.42
C LEU A 229 6.93 -27.81 -3.47
N SER A 230 5.68 -27.77 -3.03
CA SER A 230 4.81 -28.96 -3.02
C SER A 230 4.04 -29.17 -4.33
N GLY A 231 4.37 -28.41 -5.38
CA GLY A 231 3.54 -28.29 -6.56
C GLY A 231 2.30 -27.44 -6.24
N GLY A 232 1.46 -27.19 -7.23
CA GLY A 232 0.26 -26.40 -6.97
C GLY A 232 -0.66 -26.32 -8.17
N ASP A 233 -1.93 -26.13 -7.85
CA ASP A 233 -2.94 -25.73 -8.80
C ASP A 233 -2.83 -24.23 -9.12
N VAL A 234 -3.69 -23.76 -9.99
CA VAL A 234 -3.73 -22.33 -10.37
C VAL A 234 -4.00 -21.40 -9.18
N GLU A 235 -4.75 -21.85 -8.17
CA GLU A 235 -5.05 -21.09 -6.96
C GLU A 235 -3.79 -20.94 -6.07
N THR A 236 -3.00 -22.01 -5.94
CA THR A 236 -1.70 -21.98 -5.25
C THR A 236 -0.71 -21.08 -5.97
N GLU A 237 -0.62 -21.14 -7.31
CA GLU A 237 0.25 -20.25 -8.08
C GLU A 237 -0.16 -18.78 -7.92
N ALA A 238 -1.45 -18.46 -7.95
CA ALA A 238 -1.95 -17.11 -7.79
C ALA A 238 -1.47 -16.47 -6.46
N ARG A 239 -1.63 -17.17 -5.34
CA ARG A 239 -1.18 -16.70 -4.02
C ARG A 239 0.33 -16.68 -3.86
N ALA A 240 1.03 -17.64 -4.47
CA ALA A 240 2.49 -17.73 -4.41
C ALA A 240 3.17 -16.58 -5.16
N TRP A 241 2.67 -16.21 -6.34
CA TRP A 241 3.19 -15.06 -7.09
C TRP A 241 2.97 -13.75 -6.34
N ALA A 242 1.80 -13.54 -5.73
CA ALA A 242 1.55 -12.35 -4.91
C ALA A 242 2.49 -12.27 -3.69
N ALA A 243 2.69 -13.39 -3.00
CA ALA A 243 3.63 -13.47 -1.88
C ALA A 243 5.07 -13.16 -2.31
N ALA A 244 5.52 -13.71 -3.44
CA ALA A 244 6.85 -13.48 -3.98
C ALA A 244 7.11 -12.00 -4.31
N GLY A 245 6.14 -11.30 -4.86
CA GLY A 245 6.25 -9.86 -5.09
C GLY A 245 6.48 -9.07 -3.80
N SER A 246 5.83 -9.48 -2.71
CA SER A 246 6.06 -8.91 -1.40
C SER A 246 7.40 -9.35 -0.78
N ASP A 247 7.84 -10.60 -0.97
CA ASP A 247 9.16 -11.06 -0.53
C ASP A 247 10.24 -10.14 -1.11
N ALA A 248 10.25 -9.90 -2.41
CA ALA A 248 11.19 -9.01 -3.06
C ALA A 248 11.06 -7.56 -2.54
N ARG A 249 9.84 -7.01 -2.54
CA ARG A 249 9.59 -5.61 -2.17
C ARG A 249 10.00 -5.29 -0.73
N MET A 250 9.69 -6.16 0.23
CA MET A 250 9.97 -5.91 1.65
C MET A 250 11.46 -6.08 2.00
N ASN A 251 12.23 -6.68 1.11
CA ASN A 251 13.64 -6.97 1.34
C ASN A 251 14.59 -6.18 0.42
N GLY A 252 14.09 -5.08 -0.16
CA GLY A 252 14.93 -4.06 -0.79
C GLY A 252 15.05 -4.18 -2.31
N CYS A 253 14.23 -5.00 -2.97
CA CYS A 253 14.17 -5.00 -4.44
C CYS A 253 13.81 -3.60 -4.96
N GLU A 254 14.57 -3.13 -5.94
CA GLU A 254 14.52 -1.77 -6.48
C GLU A 254 13.42 -1.58 -7.54
N MET A 255 12.83 -2.68 -7.99
CA MET A 255 11.80 -2.65 -9.03
C MET A 255 10.59 -1.84 -8.56
N PRO A 256 10.05 -0.97 -9.44
CA PRO A 256 8.88 -0.19 -9.11
C PRO A 256 7.65 -1.09 -8.98
N VAL A 257 6.71 -0.66 -8.14
CA VAL A 257 5.39 -1.24 -8.00
C VAL A 257 4.32 -0.18 -8.18
N VAL A 258 3.14 -0.57 -8.64
CA VAL A 258 1.97 0.30 -8.57
C VAL A 258 1.23 -0.05 -7.29
N ILE A 259 1.09 0.96 -6.42
CA ILE A 259 0.39 0.85 -5.14
C ILE A 259 -1.13 0.79 -5.34
N CYS A 260 -1.87 0.32 -4.34
CA CYS A 260 -3.31 0.49 -4.22
C CYS A 260 -3.61 0.98 -2.79
N SER A 261 -4.43 2.01 -2.66
CA SER A 261 -4.79 2.62 -1.36
C SER A 261 -3.57 2.91 -0.46
N GLY A 262 -2.51 3.45 -1.04
CA GLY A 262 -1.30 3.89 -0.34
C GLY A 262 -0.29 2.79 -0.02
N SER A 263 -0.49 1.54 -0.46
CA SER A 263 0.45 0.44 -0.19
C SER A 263 0.78 -0.39 -1.43
N GLY A 264 2.09 -0.62 -1.69
CA GLY A 264 2.53 -1.49 -2.78
C GLY A 264 2.17 -2.96 -2.53
N ASN A 265 2.18 -3.42 -1.29
CA ASN A 265 1.72 -4.77 -0.98
C ASN A 265 0.24 -4.96 -1.30
N GLN A 266 -0.60 -3.94 -1.09
CA GLN A 266 -2.00 -3.99 -1.52
C GLN A 266 -2.12 -4.02 -3.04
N GLY A 267 -1.34 -3.18 -3.75
CA GLY A 267 -1.31 -3.19 -5.21
C GLY A 267 -0.88 -4.54 -5.80
N ILE A 268 0.18 -5.16 -5.26
CA ILE A 268 0.62 -6.50 -5.63
C ILE A 268 -0.50 -7.52 -5.37
N THR A 269 -1.12 -7.47 -4.20
CA THR A 269 -2.15 -8.43 -3.79
C THR A 269 -3.42 -8.31 -4.62
N ALA A 270 -3.82 -7.10 -4.99
CA ALA A 270 -5.01 -6.88 -5.81
C ALA A 270 -4.82 -7.30 -7.27
N SER A 271 -3.60 -7.18 -7.83
CA SER A 271 -3.35 -7.39 -9.27
C SER A 271 -2.74 -8.74 -9.60
N VAL A 272 -1.65 -9.13 -8.94
CA VAL A 272 -0.84 -10.29 -9.34
C VAL A 272 -1.59 -11.62 -9.31
N PRO A 273 -2.36 -11.97 -8.25
CA PRO A 273 -3.07 -13.25 -8.22
C PRO A 273 -4.17 -13.33 -9.27
N VAL A 274 -4.87 -12.23 -9.54
CA VAL A 274 -5.91 -12.16 -10.57
C VAL A 274 -5.31 -12.34 -11.95
N TRP A 275 -4.22 -11.60 -12.24
CA TRP A 275 -3.48 -11.76 -13.48
C TRP A 275 -2.96 -13.18 -13.65
N ARG A 276 -2.31 -13.76 -12.62
CA ARG A 276 -1.76 -15.13 -12.71
C ARG A 276 -2.84 -16.15 -12.98
N TYR A 277 -3.97 -16.06 -12.27
CA TYR A 277 -5.13 -16.92 -12.50
C TYR A 277 -5.66 -16.79 -13.93
N GLY A 278 -5.85 -15.55 -14.41
CA GLY A 278 -6.33 -15.28 -15.76
C GLY A 278 -5.42 -15.84 -16.84
N VAL A 279 -4.11 -15.63 -16.75
CA VAL A 279 -3.13 -16.17 -17.70
C VAL A 279 -3.14 -17.71 -17.71
N GLN A 280 -3.12 -18.34 -16.54
CA GLN A 280 -3.13 -19.81 -16.43
C GLN A 280 -4.43 -20.45 -16.96
N THR A 281 -5.53 -19.73 -16.88
CA THR A 281 -6.83 -20.19 -17.41
C THR A 281 -7.11 -19.73 -18.84
N GLY A 282 -6.11 -19.14 -19.52
CA GLY A 282 -6.19 -18.77 -20.94
C GLY A 282 -7.10 -17.59 -21.23
N ARG A 283 -7.29 -16.66 -20.26
CA ARG A 283 -8.06 -15.44 -20.47
C ARG A 283 -7.26 -14.41 -21.27
N ASP A 284 -7.92 -13.66 -22.14
CA ASP A 284 -7.31 -12.56 -22.88
C ASP A 284 -6.98 -11.35 -21.98
N ARG A 285 -6.19 -10.39 -22.52
CA ARG A 285 -5.75 -9.21 -21.78
C ARG A 285 -6.91 -8.35 -21.33
N GLU A 286 -7.91 -8.15 -22.16
CA GLU A 286 -9.07 -7.31 -21.81
C GLU A 286 -9.82 -7.92 -20.61
N THR A 287 -10.11 -9.21 -20.65
CA THR A 287 -10.76 -9.93 -19.54
C THR A 287 -9.95 -9.82 -18.26
N ILE A 288 -8.61 -9.95 -18.35
CA ILE A 288 -7.73 -9.82 -17.18
C ILE A 288 -7.74 -8.38 -16.63
N LEU A 289 -7.68 -7.35 -17.49
CA LEU A 289 -7.77 -5.95 -17.09
C LEU A 289 -9.07 -5.66 -16.33
N ARG A 290 -10.22 -6.13 -16.82
CA ARG A 290 -11.52 -6.00 -16.18
C ARG A 290 -11.53 -6.67 -14.80
N ALA A 291 -11.00 -7.87 -14.69
CA ALA A 291 -10.92 -8.61 -13.43
C ALA A 291 -10.02 -7.93 -12.39
N VAL A 292 -8.88 -7.38 -12.82
CA VAL A 292 -7.99 -6.61 -11.94
C VAL A 292 -8.62 -5.28 -11.54
N CYS A 293 -9.29 -4.60 -12.46
CA CYS A 293 -10.06 -3.39 -12.17
C CYS A 293 -11.13 -3.64 -11.09
N LEU A 294 -11.89 -4.73 -11.20
CA LEU A 294 -12.85 -5.16 -10.17
C LEU A 294 -12.15 -5.37 -8.82
N SER A 295 -11.04 -6.09 -8.81
CA SER A 295 -10.24 -6.35 -7.61
C SER A 295 -9.75 -5.08 -6.93
N ASP A 296 -9.21 -4.13 -7.70
CA ASP A 296 -8.73 -2.85 -7.19
C ASP A 296 -9.86 -2.03 -6.57
N LEU A 297 -10.96 -1.86 -7.28
CA LEU A 297 -12.10 -1.06 -6.79
C LEU A 297 -12.75 -1.68 -5.55
N ILE A 298 -12.89 -3.01 -5.48
CA ILE A 298 -13.35 -3.69 -4.25
C ILE A 298 -12.36 -3.49 -3.10
N THR A 299 -11.06 -3.53 -3.38
CA THR A 299 -10.01 -3.24 -2.39
C THR A 299 -10.13 -1.80 -1.88
N ILE A 300 -10.24 -0.83 -2.77
CA ILE A 300 -10.37 0.59 -2.44
C ILE A 300 -11.64 0.83 -1.64
N HIS A 301 -12.77 0.25 -2.04
CA HIS A 301 -14.04 0.38 -1.35
C HIS A 301 -13.96 -0.10 0.11
N GLN A 302 -13.41 -1.28 0.36
CA GLN A 302 -13.19 -1.78 1.71
C GLN A 302 -12.26 -0.86 2.52
N LYS A 303 -11.21 -0.33 1.87
CA LYS A 303 -10.23 0.55 2.53
C LYS A 303 -10.78 1.92 2.90
N THR A 304 -11.85 2.37 2.27
CA THR A 304 -12.49 3.66 2.59
C THR A 304 -12.91 3.75 4.06
N GLY A 305 -13.50 2.68 4.62
CA GLY A 305 -13.89 2.62 6.03
C GLY A 305 -12.73 2.34 7.01
N ILE A 306 -11.63 1.75 6.52
CA ILE A 306 -10.47 1.35 7.33
C ILE A 306 -9.46 2.49 7.47
N GLY A 307 -9.28 3.29 6.42
CA GLY A 307 -8.25 4.31 6.30
C GLY A 307 -6.92 3.78 5.72
N ARG A 308 -6.02 4.70 5.35
CA ARG A 308 -4.73 4.37 4.68
C ARG A 308 -3.77 3.60 5.59
N LEU A 309 -3.68 3.99 6.85
CA LEU A 309 -2.85 3.35 7.88
C LEU A 309 -3.74 2.94 9.07
N SER A 310 -3.55 1.73 9.57
CA SER A 310 -4.26 1.22 10.75
C SER A 310 -3.57 -0.05 11.28
N ALA A 311 -4.02 -0.55 12.43
CA ALA A 311 -3.65 -1.88 12.90
C ALA A 311 -4.32 -3.02 12.10
N TYR A 312 -5.31 -2.74 11.26
CA TYR A 312 -5.89 -3.71 10.34
C TYR A 312 -5.00 -3.90 9.11
N CYS A 313 -4.70 -5.13 8.76
CA CYS A 313 -3.81 -5.42 7.63
C CYS A 313 -4.52 -5.17 6.29
N GLY A 314 -4.06 -4.16 5.53
CA GLY A 314 -4.64 -3.82 4.22
C GLY A 314 -4.46 -4.91 3.15
N ALA A 315 -3.46 -5.79 3.30
CA ALA A 315 -3.30 -6.94 2.40
C ALA A 315 -4.49 -7.91 2.46
N VAL A 316 -5.22 -7.94 3.59
CA VAL A 316 -6.46 -8.72 3.73
C VAL A 316 -7.55 -8.19 2.80
N SER A 317 -7.81 -6.87 2.84
CA SER A 317 -8.80 -6.26 1.94
C SER A 317 -8.45 -6.47 0.47
N ALA A 318 -7.15 -6.38 0.13
CA ALA A 318 -6.66 -6.65 -1.22
C ALA A 318 -6.78 -8.13 -1.60
N GLY A 319 -6.61 -9.05 -0.65
CA GLY A 319 -6.85 -10.49 -0.87
C GLY A 319 -8.33 -10.80 -1.13
N VAL A 320 -9.24 -10.12 -0.42
CA VAL A 320 -10.69 -10.19 -0.71
C VAL A 320 -10.99 -9.65 -2.11
N GLY A 321 -10.42 -8.50 -2.47
CA GLY A 321 -10.54 -7.94 -3.83
C GLY A 321 -10.05 -8.93 -4.90
N ALA A 322 -8.86 -9.52 -4.69
CA ALA A 322 -8.32 -10.55 -5.59
C ALA A 322 -9.24 -11.77 -5.71
N GLY A 323 -9.83 -12.22 -4.59
CA GLY A 323 -10.84 -13.27 -4.60
C GLY A 323 -12.04 -12.92 -5.48
N CYS A 324 -12.51 -11.66 -5.44
CA CYS A 324 -13.59 -11.19 -6.31
C CYS A 324 -13.17 -11.18 -7.78
N GLY A 325 -11.97 -10.70 -8.12
CA GLY A 325 -11.44 -10.74 -9.48
C GLY A 325 -11.35 -12.17 -10.02
N ILE A 326 -10.83 -13.12 -9.23
CA ILE A 326 -10.77 -14.55 -9.57
C ILE A 326 -12.16 -15.13 -9.69
N ALA A 327 -13.09 -14.83 -8.76
CA ALA A 327 -14.48 -15.28 -8.83
C ALA A 327 -15.14 -14.85 -10.13
N TRP A 328 -14.95 -13.58 -10.53
CA TRP A 328 -15.48 -13.06 -11.78
C TRP A 328 -14.90 -13.78 -13.01
N LEU A 329 -13.59 -14.04 -13.04
CA LEU A 329 -12.95 -14.87 -14.08
C LEU A 329 -13.56 -16.29 -14.18
N ARG A 330 -14.12 -16.79 -13.10
CA ARG A 330 -14.82 -18.08 -12.99
C ARG A 330 -16.32 -17.98 -13.28
N GLY A 331 -16.83 -16.79 -13.66
CA GLY A 331 -18.22 -16.57 -14.03
C GLY A 331 -19.13 -16.17 -12.85
N ALA A 332 -18.58 -15.66 -11.76
CA ALA A 332 -19.40 -15.14 -10.66
C ALA A 332 -20.23 -13.93 -11.12
N ASP A 333 -21.49 -13.95 -10.77
CA ASP A 333 -22.41 -12.82 -10.87
C ASP A 333 -22.31 -11.93 -9.59
N TYR A 334 -23.22 -10.95 -9.49
CA TYR A 334 -23.28 -10.05 -8.35
C TYR A 334 -23.40 -10.80 -7.01
N GLU A 335 -24.25 -11.83 -6.93
CA GLU A 335 -24.43 -12.62 -5.71
C GLU A 335 -23.15 -13.39 -5.35
N GLY A 336 -22.48 -13.97 -6.34
CA GLY A 336 -21.18 -14.64 -6.15
C GLY A 336 -20.11 -13.68 -5.61
N ILE A 337 -20.06 -12.45 -6.11
CA ILE A 337 -19.14 -11.41 -5.60
C ILE A 337 -19.51 -11.00 -4.17
N CYS A 338 -20.79 -10.76 -3.87
CA CYS A 338 -21.24 -10.41 -2.51
C CYS A 338 -20.88 -11.49 -1.49
N HIS A 339 -21.12 -12.75 -1.83
CA HIS A 339 -20.79 -13.87 -0.94
C HIS A 339 -19.28 -14.08 -0.80
N THR A 340 -18.49 -13.84 -1.86
CA THR A 340 -17.03 -13.88 -1.78
C THR A 340 -16.52 -12.87 -0.76
N ILE A 341 -16.98 -11.62 -0.81
CA ILE A 341 -16.60 -10.56 0.14
C ILE A 341 -17.03 -10.93 1.56
N THR A 342 -18.29 -11.30 1.74
CA THR A 342 -18.87 -11.61 3.07
C THR A 342 -18.15 -12.77 3.73
N ASN A 343 -17.96 -13.88 3.00
CA ASN A 343 -17.27 -15.06 3.52
C ASN A 343 -15.83 -14.73 3.89
N ALA A 344 -15.09 -14.08 2.99
CA ALA A 344 -13.69 -13.73 3.24
C ALA A 344 -13.56 -12.77 4.42
N ALA A 345 -14.39 -11.72 4.51
CA ALA A 345 -14.38 -10.78 5.63
C ALA A 345 -14.66 -11.46 6.97
N ALA A 346 -15.63 -12.39 7.03
CA ALA A 346 -15.93 -13.14 8.25
C ALA A 346 -14.75 -14.01 8.72
N MET A 347 -13.97 -14.58 7.79
CA MET A 347 -12.86 -15.48 8.12
C MET A 347 -11.59 -14.76 8.59
N ILE A 348 -11.25 -13.57 8.02
CA ILE A 348 -9.89 -13.01 8.16
C ILE A 348 -9.86 -11.58 8.73
N SER A 349 -10.99 -11.01 9.16
CA SER A 349 -11.06 -9.62 9.62
C SER A 349 -10.25 -9.27 10.87
N GLY A 350 -9.60 -10.23 11.50
CA GLY A 350 -8.75 -10.04 12.67
C GLY A 350 -7.24 -9.95 12.40
N CYS A 351 -6.81 -9.98 11.15
CA CYS A 351 -5.38 -9.95 10.82
C CYS A 351 -4.78 -8.57 11.10
N ILE A 352 -3.82 -8.50 12.04
CA ILE A 352 -3.17 -7.24 12.43
C ILE A 352 -2.07 -6.81 11.44
N CYS A 353 -1.86 -5.48 11.35
CA CYS A 353 -0.73 -4.85 10.69
C CYS A 353 0.27 -4.34 11.74
N ASP A 354 1.38 -5.01 11.87
CA ASP A 354 2.49 -4.71 12.77
C ASP A 354 3.72 -4.14 12.02
N GLY A 355 3.50 -3.42 10.93
CA GLY A 355 4.50 -2.75 10.11
C GLY A 355 4.97 -3.58 8.91
N ALA A 356 5.73 -2.92 8.03
CA ALA A 356 6.28 -3.50 6.81
C ALA A 356 7.51 -4.39 7.12
N LYS A 357 7.47 -5.65 6.69
CA LYS A 357 8.53 -6.65 6.95
C LYS A 357 8.34 -7.93 6.13
N ALA A 358 9.30 -8.84 6.17
CA ALA A 358 9.27 -10.10 5.42
C ALA A 358 7.97 -10.91 5.61
N SER A 359 7.41 -10.97 6.83
CA SER A 359 6.16 -11.71 7.08
C SER A 359 4.91 -11.13 6.41
N CYS A 360 4.99 -9.97 5.74
CA CYS A 360 3.89 -9.46 4.92
C CYS A 360 3.53 -10.42 3.78
N ALA A 361 4.51 -11.10 3.20
CA ALA A 361 4.30 -12.08 2.13
C ALA A 361 3.35 -13.21 2.56
N SER A 362 3.51 -13.74 3.78
CA SER A 362 2.61 -14.78 4.30
C SER A 362 1.19 -14.27 4.54
N LYS A 363 1.03 -13.03 5.04
CA LYS A 363 -0.29 -12.41 5.21
C LYS A 363 -1.00 -12.17 3.88
N ILE A 364 -0.24 -11.86 2.82
CA ILE A 364 -0.75 -11.74 1.45
C ILE A 364 -1.25 -13.09 0.96
N ALA A 365 -0.44 -14.15 1.08
CA ALA A 365 -0.85 -15.49 0.68
C ALA A 365 -2.14 -15.94 1.38
N MET A 366 -2.24 -15.70 2.70
CA MET A 366 -3.45 -15.99 3.50
C MET A 366 -4.65 -15.16 3.04
N GLY A 367 -4.47 -13.88 2.74
CA GLY A 367 -5.54 -13.00 2.26
C GLY A 367 -6.10 -13.47 0.92
N VAL A 368 -5.24 -13.82 -0.04
CA VAL A 368 -5.63 -14.35 -1.36
C VAL A 368 -6.34 -15.69 -1.21
N GLU A 369 -5.77 -16.60 -0.41
CA GLU A 369 -6.40 -17.91 -0.09
C GLU A 369 -7.81 -17.75 0.44
N THR A 370 -7.99 -16.84 1.40
CA THR A 370 -9.28 -16.58 2.03
C THR A 370 -10.29 -16.00 1.03
N GLY A 371 -9.84 -15.11 0.13
CA GLY A 371 -10.68 -14.59 -0.94
C GLY A 371 -11.17 -15.69 -1.89
N ILE A 372 -10.28 -16.58 -2.31
CA ILE A 372 -10.61 -17.72 -3.17
C ILE A 372 -11.55 -18.71 -2.45
N LEU A 373 -11.24 -19.02 -1.18
CA LEU A 373 -12.07 -19.90 -0.36
C LEU A 373 -13.49 -19.35 -0.18
N GLY A 374 -13.63 -18.02 -0.03
CA GLY A 374 -14.93 -17.36 0.07
C GLY A 374 -15.84 -17.66 -1.11
N TYR A 375 -15.30 -17.63 -2.33
CA TYR A 375 -16.03 -18.01 -3.54
C TYR A 375 -16.26 -19.52 -3.64
N ASN A 376 -15.26 -20.34 -3.31
CA ASN A 376 -15.39 -21.80 -3.33
C ASN A 376 -16.49 -22.29 -2.36
N MET A 377 -16.68 -21.64 -1.22
CA MET A 377 -17.80 -21.90 -0.30
C MET A 377 -19.15 -21.60 -0.97
N TYR A 378 -19.27 -20.43 -1.59
CA TYR A 378 -20.49 -20.03 -2.30
C TYR A 378 -20.89 -21.03 -3.37
N LEU A 379 -19.95 -21.48 -4.20
CA LEU A 379 -20.20 -22.50 -5.25
C LEU A 379 -20.74 -23.82 -4.71
N ARG A 380 -20.52 -24.11 -3.42
CA ARG A 380 -21.06 -25.29 -2.73
C ARG A 380 -22.37 -25.02 -2.00
N GLY A 381 -22.95 -23.83 -2.18
CA GLY A 381 -24.16 -23.41 -1.46
C GLY A 381 -23.96 -23.05 0.00
N ASN A 382 -22.70 -22.83 0.42
CA ASN A 382 -22.33 -22.46 1.80
C ASN A 382 -21.92 -21.01 1.86
N SER A 383 -22.48 -20.26 2.81
CA SER A 383 -22.11 -18.87 3.08
C SER A 383 -22.43 -18.50 4.51
N PHE A 384 -21.66 -17.60 5.07
CA PHE A 384 -22.01 -16.98 6.36
C PHE A 384 -23.24 -16.08 6.19
N ARG A 385 -24.03 -15.96 7.26
CA ARG A 385 -25.33 -15.29 7.25
C ARG A 385 -25.32 -14.05 8.13
N PRO A 386 -26.23 -13.10 7.90
CA PRO A 386 -26.46 -12.00 8.82
C PRO A 386 -26.58 -12.45 10.26
N GLY A 387 -25.76 -11.87 11.16
CA GLY A 387 -25.68 -12.25 12.57
C GLY A 387 -24.58 -13.26 12.90
N ASP A 388 -23.87 -13.82 11.92
CA ASP A 388 -22.64 -14.59 12.14
C ASP A 388 -21.49 -13.63 12.49
N GLY A 389 -21.36 -13.27 13.75
CA GLY A 389 -20.35 -12.32 14.22
C GLY A 389 -20.55 -10.92 13.64
N ILE A 390 -19.57 -10.46 12.83
CA ILE A 390 -19.58 -9.13 12.21
C ILE A 390 -20.31 -9.07 10.86
N VAL A 391 -20.84 -10.19 10.38
CA VAL A 391 -21.59 -10.24 9.11
C VAL A 391 -22.86 -9.40 9.21
N GLY A 392 -22.98 -8.40 8.34
CA GLY A 392 -24.13 -7.50 8.25
C GLY A 392 -25.31 -8.12 7.48
N ARG A 393 -26.38 -7.34 7.33
CA ARG A 393 -27.58 -7.74 6.58
C ARG A 393 -27.31 -7.91 5.09
N ASP A 394 -26.33 -7.18 4.59
CA ASP A 394 -25.87 -7.21 3.21
C ASP A 394 -24.33 -7.01 3.16
N VAL A 395 -23.80 -7.06 1.95
CA VAL A 395 -22.35 -6.92 1.70
C VAL A 395 -21.83 -5.54 2.11
N GLU A 396 -22.59 -4.48 1.87
CA GLU A 396 -22.19 -3.11 2.21
C GLU A 396 -22.15 -2.89 3.73
N GLU A 397 -23.11 -3.47 4.46
CA GLU A 397 -23.07 -3.42 5.92
C GLU A 397 -21.90 -4.25 6.48
N THR A 398 -21.58 -5.38 5.88
CA THR A 398 -20.42 -6.19 6.25
C THR A 398 -19.11 -5.41 6.04
N ILE A 399 -18.93 -4.75 4.88
CA ILE A 399 -17.77 -3.88 4.61
C ILE A 399 -17.69 -2.75 5.64
N ARG A 400 -18.81 -2.11 5.95
CA ARG A 400 -18.88 -1.04 6.94
C ARG A 400 -18.52 -1.53 8.35
N ASN A 401 -18.99 -2.70 8.76
CA ASN A 401 -18.67 -3.29 10.06
C ASN A 401 -17.17 -3.58 10.20
N VAL A 402 -16.54 -4.10 9.16
CA VAL A 402 -15.06 -4.26 9.11
C VAL A 402 -14.37 -2.91 9.21
N GLY A 403 -14.87 -1.89 8.51
CA GLY A 403 -14.35 -0.52 8.58
C GLY A 403 -14.41 0.06 9.99
N ILE A 404 -15.53 -0.09 10.70
CA ILE A 404 -15.71 0.35 12.09
C ILE A 404 -14.74 -0.39 13.03
N LEU A 405 -14.66 -1.73 12.91
CA LEU A 405 -13.72 -2.53 13.68
C LEU A 405 -12.28 -2.04 13.49
N ALA A 406 -11.87 -1.83 12.26
CA ALA A 406 -10.51 -1.42 11.92
C ALA A 406 -10.19 0.02 12.35
N SER A 407 -11.10 0.98 12.08
CA SER A 407 -10.84 2.41 12.33
C SER A 407 -11.08 2.82 13.79
N GLN A 408 -11.98 2.14 14.51
CA GLN A 408 -12.31 2.47 15.88
C GLN A 408 -11.84 1.39 16.88
N GLY A 409 -12.20 0.12 16.63
CA GLY A 409 -11.92 -0.98 17.54
C GLY A 409 -10.42 -1.28 17.67
N MET A 410 -9.63 -1.13 16.61
CA MET A 410 -8.21 -1.47 16.61
C MET A 410 -7.28 -0.30 16.98
N LYS A 411 -7.78 0.84 17.42
CA LYS A 411 -6.93 1.98 17.85
C LYS A 411 -6.00 1.62 19.01
N GLU A 412 -6.54 0.92 20.02
CA GLU A 412 -5.72 0.49 21.15
C GLU A 412 -4.75 -0.62 20.76
N THR A 413 -5.18 -1.53 19.87
CA THR A 413 -4.29 -2.54 19.28
C THR A 413 -3.08 -1.90 18.61
N ASP A 414 -3.27 -0.81 17.87
CA ASP A 414 -2.18 -0.08 17.21
C ASP A 414 -1.19 0.52 18.24
N ARG A 415 -1.70 1.09 19.33
CA ARG A 415 -0.89 1.61 20.43
C ARG A 415 -0.07 0.52 21.12
N VAL A 416 -0.68 -0.64 21.39
CA VAL A 416 0.01 -1.79 22.00
C VAL A 416 1.09 -2.33 21.07
N ILE A 417 0.81 -2.44 19.76
CA ILE A 417 1.82 -2.84 18.76
C ILE A 417 3.00 -1.88 18.79
N LEU A 418 2.74 -0.56 18.75
CA LEU A 418 3.80 0.45 18.80
C LEU A 418 4.63 0.33 20.07
N LYS A 419 4.00 0.16 21.23
CA LYS A 419 4.69 -0.04 22.50
C LYS A 419 5.64 -1.24 22.43
N ILE A 420 5.14 -2.42 22.03
CA ILE A 420 5.96 -3.65 21.86
C ILE A 420 7.15 -3.41 20.91
N MET A 421 6.94 -2.62 19.85
CA MET A 421 7.98 -2.38 18.86
C MET A 421 9.02 -1.35 19.31
N THR A 422 8.72 -0.49 20.29
CA THR A 422 9.63 0.58 20.76
C THR A 422 10.37 0.24 22.05
N GLU A 423 9.87 -0.72 22.81
CA GLU A 423 10.58 -1.35 23.95
C GLU A 423 11.65 -2.33 23.44
#